data_72eed28744448fb72082cf39f34b8b85
#
_entry.id   72eed28744448fb72082cf39f34b8b85
#
_cell.length_a   1.000
_cell.length_b   1.000
_cell.length_c   1.000
_cell.angle_alpha   90.00
_cell.angle_beta   90.00
_cell.angle_gamma   90.00
#
_symmetry.space_group_name_H-M   'P 1'
#
loop_
_entity.id
_entity.type
_entity.pdbx_description
1 polymer ?
#
loop_
_entity_poly.entity_id
_entity_poly.type
_entity_poly.pdbx_seq_one_letter_code
_entity_poly.pdbx_strand_id
1 'polypeptide(L)'
;MKKFVIICICTLFFIPSASVKAEENLALAENAKSAIMIEAGTGEILFQKNAHEKLAPASMTKMMSMLLIVESIDKGIIHWDDMITVSENASSMGGSQILLETNEQMSVRDMFKGIAVASGNDAVVAMGEKIAGTEAN
;
A
#
# COMPACT_ATOMS: atom_id res chain seq x y z
N MET A 1 13.53 -17.38 -64.67
CA MET A 1 14.25 -17.73 -63.42
C MET A 1 14.30 -16.56 -62.39
N LYS A 2 14.30 -15.29 -62.77
CA LYS A 2 14.36 -14.15 -61.79
C LYS A 2 13.09 -13.87 -60.99
N LYS A 3 11.90 -14.30 -61.44
CA LYS A 3 10.61 -14.08 -60.75
C LYS A 3 10.31 -15.07 -59.63
N PHE A 4 10.94 -16.24 -59.62
CA PHE A 4 10.75 -17.26 -58.56
C PHE A 4 11.54 -16.97 -57.27
N VAL A 5 12.66 -16.24 -57.38
CA VAL A 5 13.50 -15.91 -56.24
C VAL A 5 12.87 -14.83 -55.36
N ILE A 6 12.08 -13.91 -55.93
CA ILE A 6 11.44 -12.82 -55.20
C ILE A 6 10.27 -13.33 -54.33
N ILE A 7 9.57 -14.37 -54.76
CA ILE A 7 8.43 -14.95 -53.98
C ILE A 7 8.95 -15.72 -52.76
N CYS A 8 10.12 -16.36 -52.84
CA CYS A 8 10.70 -17.05 -51.67
C CYS A 8 11.23 -16.11 -50.60
N ILE A 9 11.64 -14.88 -50.95
CA ILE A 9 12.12 -13.91 -49.93
C ILE A 9 10.97 -13.26 -49.16
N CYS A 10 9.82 -13.06 -49.79
CA CYS A 10 8.65 -12.46 -49.11
C CYS A 10 7.93 -13.41 -48.13
N THR A 11 8.09 -14.74 -48.24
CA THR A 11 7.49 -15.69 -47.34
C THR A 11 8.27 -15.90 -46.03
N LEU A 12 9.54 -15.46 -45.99
CA LEU A 12 10.36 -15.58 -44.77
C LEU A 12 10.09 -14.50 -43.70
N PHE A 13 9.32 -13.45 -44.03
CA PHE A 13 9.00 -12.35 -43.09
C PHE A 13 7.69 -12.53 -42.29
N PHE A 14 6.94 -13.61 -42.54
CA PHE A 14 5.72 -13.94 -41.78
C PHE A 14 5.96 -15.15 -40.84
N ILE A 15 7.01 -15.09 -40.01
CA ILE A 15 7.08 -15.94 -38.83
C ILE A 15 6.24 -15.22 -37.75
N PRO A 16 5.05 -15.74 -37.38
CA PRO A 16 4.32 -15.18 -36.23
C PRO A 16 5.27 -15.32 -35.03
N SER A 17 5.61 -14.22 -34.42
CA SER A 17 6.26 -14.21 -33.10
C SER A 17 5.33 -14.90 -32.13
N ALA A 18 5.47 -16.22 -31.97
CA ALA A 18 4.83 -16.93 -30.89
C ALA A 18 5.43 -16.36 -29.59
N SER A 19 4.68 -15.51 -28.92
CA SER A 19 4.98 -15.15 -27.54
C SER A 19 4.89 -16.45 -26.75
N VAL A 20 6.02 -17.07 -26.50
CA VAL A 20 6.15 -18.13 -25.51
C VAL A 20 5.90 -17.47 -24.15
N LYS A 21 4.64 -17.45 -23.72
CA LYS A 21 4.35 -17.28 -22.29
C LYS A 21 4.89 -18.54 -21.62
N ALA A 22 6.09 -18.43 -21.10
CA ALA A 22 6.56 -19.36 -20.09
C ALA A 22 5.67 -19.11 -18.86
N GLU A 23 4.58 -19.85 -18.72
CA GLU A 23 3.98 -20.09 -17.41
C GLU A 23 4.96 -20.97 -16.64
N GLU A 24 6.05 -20.37 -16.16
CA GLU A 24 6.71 -20.94 -15.01
C GLU A 24 5.72 -20.87 -13.87
N ASN A 25 5.24 -22.03 -13.45
CA ASN A 25 4.50 -22.22 -12.20
C ASN A 25 5.50 -21.98 -11.05
N LEU A 26 5.94 -20.74 -10.91
CA LEU A 26 6.72 -20.30 -9.76
C LEU A 26 5.82 -20.48 -8.54
N ALA A 27 6.18 -21.43 -7.67
CA ALA A 27 5.51 -21.68 -6.40
C ALA A 27 5.78 -20.54 -5.40
N LEU A 28 5.45 -19.30 -5.87
CA LEU A 28 5.59 -18.09 -5.07
C LEU A 28 4.40 -17.94 -4.12
N ALA A 29 4.70 -17.55 -2.89
CA ALA A 29 3.69 -17.23 -1.88
C ALA A 29 2.70 -18.40 -1.59
N GLU A 30 3.16 -19.63 -1.54
CA GLU A 30 2.31 -20.83 -1.33
C GLU A 30 1.43 -20.71 -0.09
N ASN A 31 1.97 -20.20 1.01
CA ASN A 31 1.27 -20.04 2.28
C ASN A 31 0.44 -18.75 2.39
N ALA A 32 0.50 -17.85 1.41
CA ALA A 32 -0.31 -16.65 1.41
C ALA A 32 -1.70 -16.94 0.81
N LYS A 33 -2.75 -16.37 1.39
CA LYS A 33 -4.11 -16.42 0.83
C LYS A 33 -4.20 -15.64 -0.46
N SER A 34 -3.52 -14.49 -0.52
CA SER A 34 -3.45 -13.59 -1.67
C SER A 34 -2.04 -13.02 -1.78
N ALA A 35 -1.57 -12.78 -2.99
CA ALA A 35 -0.29 -12.14 -3.24
C ALA A 35 -0.28 -11.42 -4.59
N ILE A 36 0.49 -10.36 -4.68
CA ILE A 36 0.77 -9.64 -5.92
C ILE A 36 2.22 -9.16 -5.91
N MET A 37 2.88 -9.28 -7.06
CA MET A 37 4.22 -8.73 -7.30
C MET A 37 4.14 -7.80 -8.50
N ILE A 38 4.62 -6.59 -8.32
CA ILE A 38 4.57 -5.53 -9.34
C ILE A 38 5.99 -4.99 -9.55
N GLU A 39 6.37 -4.78 -10.81
CA GLU A 39 7.58 -4.05 -11.15
C GLU A 39 7.38 -2.57 -10.82
N ALA A 40 8.27 -1.98 -10.01
CA ALA A 40 8.04 -0.66 -9.41
C ALA A 40 8.13 0.51 -10.41
N GLY A 41 8.88 0.36 -11.49
CA GLY A 41 9.06 1.43 -12.49
C GLY A 41 7.96 1.48 -13.54
N THR A 42 7.44 0.32 -13.95
CA THR A 42 6.45 0.19 -15.02
C THR A 42 5.04 -0.08 -14.54
N GLY A 43 4.88 -0.61 -13.30
CA GLY A 43 3.61 -1.10 -12.78
C GLY A 43 3.18 -2.46 -13.37
N GLU A 44 4.07 -3.14 -14.11
CA GLU A 44 3.78 -4.46 -14.68
C GLU A 44 3.58 -5.49 -13.58
N ILE A 45 2.51 -6.29 -13.68
CA ILE A 45 2.24 -7.38 -12.74
C ILE A 45 3.09 -8.59 -13.12
N LEU A 46 4.09 -8.91 -12.30
CA LEU A 46 5.00 -10.04 -12.51
C LEU A 46 4.42 -11.36 -11.97
N PHE A 47 3.60 -11.30 -10.92
CA PHE A 47 2.93 -12.45 -10.33
C PHE A 47 1.68 -12.00 -9.58
N GLN A 48 0.64 -12.84 -9.62
CA GLN A 48 -0.57 -12.63 -8.82
C GLN A 48 -1.21 -13.95 -8.40
N LYS A 49 -1.72 -13.97 -7.17
CA LYS A 49 -2.50 -15.05 -6.59
C LYS A 49 -3.67 -14.44 -5.84
N ASN A 50 -4.90 -14.72 -6.27
CA ASN A 50 -6.12 -14.17 -5.66
C ASN A 50 -6.07 -12.66 -5.39
N ALA A 51 -5.41 -11.89 -6.26
CA ALA A 51 -5.08 -10.48 -6.01
C ALA A 51 -6.30 -9.56 -5.84
N HIS A 52 -7.48 -10.01 -6.29
CA HIS A 52 -8.76 -9.30 -6.19
C HIS A 52 -9.65 -9.80 -5.04
N GLU A 53 -9.19 -10.79 -4.27
CA GLU A 53 -9.93 -11.28 -3.11
C GLU A 53 -9.93 -10.22 -2.00
N LYS A 54 -11.11 -9.92 -1.46
CA LYS A 54 -11.26 -8.98 -0.34
C LYS A 54 -10.86 -9.66 0.96
N LEU A 55 -9.70 -9.33 1.45
CA LEU A 55 -9.13 -9.83 2.70
C LEU A 55 -8.89 -8.67 3.67
N ALA A 56 -8.92 -8.98 4.97
CA ALA A 56 -8.52 -8.01 5.99
C ALA A 56 -6.99 -7.81 5.93
N PRO A 57 -6.48 -6.62 5.59
CA PRO A 57 -5.05 -6.40 5.36
C PRO A 57 -4.26 -6.15 6.66
N ALA A 58 -4.91 -6.29 7.83
CA ALA A 58 -4.32 -6.01 9.14
C ALA A 58 -3.65 -4.62 9.16
N SER A 59 -2.43 -4.51 9.72
CA SER A 59 -1.73 -3.22 9.84
C SER A 59 -1.33 -2.57 8.52
N MET A 60 -1.45 -3.23 7.38
CA MET A 60 -1.29 -2.58 6.07
C MET A 60 -2.33 -1.47 5.86
N THR A 61 -3.49 -1.52 6.54
CA THR A 61 -4.47 -0.42 6.58
C THR A 61 -3.84 0.91 6.98
N LYS A 62 -2.80 0.91 7.82
CA LYS A 62 -2.12 2.13 8.27
C LYS A 62 -1.39 2.88 7.15
N MET A 63 -1.10 2.22 6.03
CA MET A 63 -0.58 2.91 4.84
C MET A 63 -1.57 3.96 4.34
N MET A 64 -2.88 3.65 4.34
CA MET A 64 -3.93 4.62 4.01
C MET A 64 -4.03 5.70 5.08
N SER A 65 -3.97 5.35 6.35
CA SER A 65 -4.00 6.34 7.45
C SER A 65 -2.84 7.33 7.33
N MET A 66 -1.63 6.85 7.07
CA MET A 66 -0.45 7.70 6.85
C MET A 66 -0.60 8.60 5.62
N LEU A 67 -1.18 8.08 4.54
CA LEU A 67 -1.45 8.88 3.34
C LEU A 67 -2.41 10.04 3.66
N LEU A 68 -3.52 9.76 4.35
CA LEU A 68 -4.50 10.79 4.75
C LEU A 68 -3.90 11.84 5.69
N ILE A 69 -3.01 11.44 6.59
CA ILE A 69 -2.27 12.37 7.45
C ILE A 69 -1.38 13.29 6.61
N VAL A 70 -0.59 12.74 5.68
CA VAL A 70 0.29 13.53 4.82
C VAL A 70 -0.53 14.47 3.92
N GLU A 71 -1.62 14.00 3.33
CA GLU A 71 -2.52 14.86 2.57
C GLU A 71 -3.13 16.00 3.41
N SER A 72 -3.42 15.74 4.68
CA SER A 72 -3.94 16.76 5.60
C SER A 72 -2.88 17.82 5.92
N ILE A 73 -1.61 17.41 6.00
CA ILE A 73 -0.48 18.33 6.15
C ILE A 73 -0.29 19.16 4.88
N ASP A 74 -0.30 18.52 3.72
CA ASP A 74 -0.16 19.23 2.42
C ASP A 74 -1.27 20.23 2.17
N LYS A 75 -2.48 19.94 2.66
CA LYS A 75 -3.64 20.85 2.62
C LYS A 75 -3.62 21.93 3.71
N GLY A 76 -2.65 21.92 4.63
CA GLY A 76 -2.52 22.86 5.74
C GLY A 76 -3.60 22.70 6.83
N ILE A 77 -4.26 21.55 6.91
CA ILE A 77 -5.26 21.24 7.95
C ILE A 77 -4.57 21.01 9.29
N ILE A 78 -3.42 20.33 9.26
CA ILE A 78 -2.54 20.11 10.40
C ILE A 78 -1.09 20.35 9.98
N HIS A 79 -0.20 20.55 10.96
CA HIS A 79 1.23 20.75 10.72
C HIS A 79 2.03 19.73 11.53
N TRP A 80 3.27 19.45 11.09
CA TRP A 80 4.14 18.46 11.74
C TRP A 80 4.40 18.72 13.23
N ASP A 81 4.40 19.97 13.63
CA ASP A 81 4.73 20.40 15.00
C ASP A 81 3.48 20.69 15.85
N ASP A 82 2.26 20.49 15.29
CA ASP A 82 1.03 20.59 16.05
C ASP A 82 0.99 19.54 17.16
N MET A 83 0.50 19.93 18.34
CA MET A 83 0.30 19.01 19.45
C MET A 83 -1.10 18.39 19.39
N ILE A 84 -1.13 17.09 19.51
CA ILE A 84 -2.34 16.27 19.55
C ILE A 84 -2.57 15.85 20.99
N THR A 85 -3.74 16.15 21.53
CA THR A 85 -4.16 15.65 22.86
C THR A 85 -4.85 14.31 22.65
N VAL A 86 -4.38 13.29 23.34
CA VAL A 86 -4.89 11.93 23.27
C VAL A 86 -6.22 11.81 24.01
N SER A 87 -7.24 11.31 23.33
CA SER A 87 -8.54 11.01 23.91
C SER A 87 -8.52 9.71 24.74
N GLU A 88 -9.52 9.50 25.57
CA GLU A 88 -9.74 8.23 26.26
C GLU A 88 -9.98 7.09 25.26
N ASN A 89 -10.68 7.36 24.15
CA ASN A 89 -10.88 6.40 23.07
C ASN A 89 -9.55 5.97 22.46
N ALA A 90 -8.71 6.93 22.06
CA ALA A 90 -7.41 6.64 21.48
C ALA A 90 -6.49 5.84 22.41
N SER A 91 -6.40 6.24 23.69
CA SER A 91 -5.56 5.56 24.69
C SER A 91 -6.04 4.14 25.04
N SER A 92 -7.33 3.86 24.83
CA SER A 92 -7.93 2.53 25.09
C SER A 92 -7.76 1.53 23.96
N MET A 93 -7.18 1.93 22.83
CA MET A 93 -7.02 1.07 21.67
C MET A 93 -6.16 -0.14 21.98
N GLY A 94 -6.62 -1.32 21.57
CA GLY A 94 -5.86 -2.57 21.69
C GLY A 94 -4.91 -2.84 20.53
N GLY A 95 -4.17 -3.94 20.62
CA GLY A 95 -3.21 -4.37 19.60
C GLY A 95 -1.87 -3.66 19.71
N SER A 96 -1.21 -3.36 18.58
CA SER A 96 0.05 -2.61 18.58
C SER A 96 -0.19 -1.16 18.99
N GLN A 97 0.58 -0.67 19.95
CA GLN A 97 0.43 0.66 20.56
C GLN A 97 1.80 1.30 20.76
N ILE A 98 1.81 2.62 20.90
CA ILE A 98 2.94 3.38 21.45
C ILE A 98 2.70 3.76 22.92
N LEU A 99 1.62 3.22 23.51
CA LEU A 99 1.23 3.35 24.91
C LEU A 99 0.93 4.79 25.33
N LEU A 100 0.12 5.48 24.52
CA LEU A 100 -0.33 6.84 24.81
C LEU A 100 -1.31 6.85 26.01
N GLU A 101 -1.11 7.82 26.91
CA GLU A 101 -1.99 8.03 28.05
C GLU A 101 -3.09 9.05 27.71
N THR A 102 -4.26 8.92 28.36
CA THR A 102 -5.35 9.89 28.22
C THR A 102 -4.88 11.29 28.64
N ASN A 103 -5.16 12.30 27.81
CA ASN A 103 -4.70 13.69 27.94
C ASN A 103 -3.19 13.92 27.74
N GLU A 104 -2.43 12.89 27.39
CA GLU A 104 -1.07 13.06 26.93
C GLU A 104 -1.06 13.94 25.66
N GLN A 105 0.01 14.71 25.48
CA GLN A 105 0.22 15.51 24.29
C GLN A 105 1.46 15.07 23.56
N MET A 106 1.30 14.79 22.26
CA MET A 106 2.41 14.39 21.39
C MET A 106 2.33 15.12 20.05
N SER A 107 3.47 15.44 19.45
CA SER A 107 3.49 16.08 18.14
C SER A 107 2.96 15.18 17.03
N VAL A 108 2.35 15.77 15.99
CA VAL A 108 1.95 15.05 14.75
C VAL A 108 3.13 14.23 14.22
N ARG A 109 4.34 14.81 14.22
CA ARG A 109 5.57 14.17 13.77
C ARG A 109 5.90 12.89 14.53
N ASP A 110 5.78 12.91 15.85
CA ASP A 110 6.14 11.76 16.68
C ASP A 110 5.02 10.71 16.67
N MET A 111 3.75 11.11 16.64
CA MET A 111 2.64 10.20 16.38
C MET A 111 2.77 9.49 15.03
N PHE A 112 3.12 10.23 13.96
CA PHE A 112 3.35 9.64 12.63
C PHE A 112 4.49 8.61 12.66
N LYS A 113 5.60 8.90 13.35
CA LYS A 113 6.68 7.91 13.57
C LYS A 113 6.18 6.69 14.34
N GLY A 114 5.37 6.90 15.39
CA GLY A 114 4.76 5.81 16.16
C GLY A 114 3.88 4.91 15.30
N ILE A 115 3.12 5.47 14.37
CA ILE A 115 2.32 4.73 13.40
C ILE A 115 3.24 3.94 12.45
N ALA A 116 4.25 4.59 11.87
CA ALA A 116 5.10 4.01 10.84
C ALA A 116 6.02 2.89 11.39
N VAL A 117 6.56 3.06 12.59
CA VAL A 117 7.59 2.17 13.16
C VAL A 117 6.98 1.11 14.08
N ALA A 118 6.12 1.53 15.01
CA ALA A 118 5.50 0.64 16.01
C ALA A 118 4.10 0.17 15.61
N SER A 119 3.56 0.69 14.49
CA SER A 119 2.18 0.36 14.08
C SER A 119 1.12 0.73 15.14
N GLY A 120 1.31 1.85 15.87
CA GLY A 120 0.46 2.28 16.99
C GLY A 120 -0.98 2.53 16.58
N ASN A 121 -1.93 1.75 17.12
CA ASN A 121 -3.36 1.93 16.91
C ASN A 121 -3.86 3.18 17.63
N ASP A 122 -3.39 3.41 18.85
CA ASP A 122 -3.65 4.59 19.67
C ASP A 122 -3.28 5.88 18.92
N ALA A 123 -2.10 5.93 18.32
CA ALA A 123 -1.65 7.06 17.53
C ALA A 123 -2.50 7.28 16.26
N VAL A 124 -2.94 6.20 15.59
CA VAL A 124 -3.82 6.32 14.41
C VAL A 124 -5.16 6.93 14.79
N VAL A 125 -5.77 6.47 15.88
CA VAL A 125 -7.07 6.97 16.34
C VAL A 125 -6.94 8.44 16.78
N ALA A 126 -5.94 8.79 17.58
CA ALA A 126 -5.70 10.18 17.99
C ALA A 126 -5.52 11.13 16.79
N MET A 127 -4.77 10.70 15.76
CA MET A 127 -4.61 11.47 14.54
C MET A 127 -5.91 11.57 13.72
N GLY A 128 -6.69 10.49 13.63
CA GLY A 128 -7.99 10.48 12.95
C GLY A 128 -8.98 11.44 13.62
N GLU A 129 -9.09 11.41 14.95
CA GLU A 129 -9.93 12.32 15.72
C GLU A 129 -9.52 13.79 15.53
N LYS A 130 -8.22 14.08 15.46
CA LYS A 130 -7.73 15.43 15.18
C LYS A 130 -8.12 15.93 13.79
N ILE A 131 -8.06 15.09 12.78
CA ILE A 131 -8.31 15.45 11.38
C ILE A 131 -9.81 15.50 11.07
N ALA A 132 -10.57 14.50 11.53
CA ALA A 132 -11.97 14.29 11.17
C ALA A 132 -12.96 14.62 12.29
N GLY A 133 -12.49 14.89 13.50
CA GLY A 133 -13.31 15.18 14.69
C GLY A 133 -13.75 13.94 15.46
N THR A 134 -13.98 12.82 14.77
CA THR A 134 -14.32 11.52 15.40
C THR A 134 -13.73 10.38 14.58
N GLU A 135 -13.55 9.21 15.22
CA GLU A 135 -13.12 7.99 14.51
C GLU A 135 -14.13 7.54 13.43
N ALA A 136 -15.40 7.89 13.61
CA ALA A 136 -16.50 7.48 12.71
C ALA A 136 -16.62 8.33 11.43
N ASN A 137 -15.91 9.45 11.34
CA ASN A 137 -15.87 10.32 10.16
C ASN A 137 -14.67 9.95 9.29
#